data_9cc491a17973f254e11a8759eb593bad
#
_entry.id   9cc491a17973f254e11a8759eb593bad
#
_cell.length_a   1.000
_cell.length_b   1.000
_cell.length_c   1.000
_cell.angle_alpha   90.00
_cell.angle_beta   90.00
_cell.angle_gamma   90.00
#
_symmetry.space_group_name_H-M   'P 1'
#
loop_
_entity.id
_entity.type
_entity.pdbx_description
1 polymer ?
#
loop_
_entity_poly.entity_id
_entity_poly.type
_entity_poly.pdbx_seq_one_letter_code
_entity_poly.pdbx_strand_id
1 'polypeptide(L)'
;MYHLFTEEEKLQALGEAIRVTKQGGVVFVAYCGNDATILQFCFLRGMLKDPKYRQLVDPVTFRARSDPSELFELHRKEDIDALRSHFPVTPLHFVAADGYANYIRTPLAEMDEELFDTYLQYHFATCERQDMVGYSNHLLDIFRKE
;
A
#
# COMPACT_ATOMS: atom_id res chain seq x y z
N MET A 1 -1.95 -8.94 0.67
CA MET A 1 -0.84 -9.19 1.64
C MET A 1 -1.17 -8.68 3.06
N TYR A 2 -2.42 -8.28 3.34
CA TYR A 2 -2.82 -7.54 4.57
C TYR A 2 -2.71 -8.33 5.88
N HIS A 3 -2.77 -9.66 5.82
CA HIS A 3 -2.79 -10.55 6.98
C HIS A 3 -1.68 -11.62 6.91
N LEU A 4 -0.61 -11.33 6.20
CA LEU A 4 0.61 -12.13 6.21
C LEU A 4 1.67 -11.35 6.97
N PHE A 5 2.00 -11.81 8.17
CA PHE A 5 2.79 -11.03 9.11
C PHE A 5 4.28 -11.38 9.11
N THR A 6 4.62 -12.58 8.67
CA THR A 6 6.02 -13.00 8.54
C THR A 6 6.50 -12.88 7.10
N GLU A 7 7.80 -12.68 6.92
CA GLU A 7 8.43 -12.67 5.60
C GLU A 7 8.23 -14.04 4.89
N GLU A 8 8.34 -15.13 5.62
CA GLU A 8 8.13 -16.48 5.11
C GLU A 8 6.73 -16.65 4.51
N GLU A 9 5.67 -16.23 5.22
CA GLU A 9 4.29 -16.29 4.72
C GLU A 9 4.11 -15.46 3.44
N LYS A 10 4.72 -14.27 3.41
CA LYS A 10 4.66 -13.37 2.25
C LYS A 10 5.36 -13.99 1.04
N LEU A 11 6.56 -14.53 1.23
CA LEU A 11 7.32 -15.20 0.16
C LEU A 11 6.61 -16.46 -0.33
N GLN A 12 6.03 -17.25 0.57
CA GLN A 12 5.23 -18.42 0.19
C GLN A 12 4.02 -18.03 -0.65
N ALA A 13 3.27 -17.00 -0.25
CA ALA A 13 2.09 -16.54 -0.98
C ALA A 13 2.46 -15.99 -2.38
N LEU A 14 3.54 -15.20 -2.48
CA LEU A 14 4.05 -14.71 -3.75
C LEU A 14 4.53 -15.87 -4.64
N GLY A 15 5.29 -16.81 -4.07
CA GLY A 15 5.76 -18.00 -4.78
C GLY A 15 4.63 -18.81 -5.37
N GLU A 16 3.55 -19.04 -4.61
CA GLU A 16 2.37 -19.76 -5.09
C GLU A 16 1.60 -18.99 -6.18
N ALA A 17 1.43 -17.68 -6.01
CA ALA A 17 0.80 -16.85 -7.04
C ALA A 17 1.59 -16.90 -8.36
N ILE A 18 2.91 -16.81 -8.29
CA ILE A 18 3.79 -16.91 -9.46
C ILE A 18 3.76 -18.32 -10.03
N ARG A 19 3.79 -19.37 -9.17
CA ARG A 19 3.78 -20.78 -9.62
C ARG A 19 2.55 -21.09 -10.47
N VAL A 20 1.36 -20.67 -10.04
CA VAL A 20 0.11 -20.97 -10.75
C VAL A 20 -0.13 -20.06 -11.96
N THR A 21 0.57 -18.92 -12.03
CA THR A 21 0.50 -18.02 -13.19
C THR A 21 1.23 -18.64 -14.38
N LYS A 22 0.66 -18.51 -15.56
CA LYS A 22 1.29 -18.96 -16.82
C LYS A 22 2.55 -18.11 -17.11
N GLN A 23 3.48 -18.69 -17.87
CA GLN A 23 4.65 -17.96 -18.41
C GLN A 23 4.20 -16.68 -19.14
N GLY A 24 4.83 -15.56 -18.83
CA GLY A 24 4.45 -14.25 -19.35
C GLY A 24 3.17 -13.66 -18.76
N GLY A 25 2.48 -14.40 -17.87
CA GLY A 25 1.28 -13.92 -17.19
C GLY A 25 1.59 -12.86 -16.14
N VAL A 26 0.57 -12.10 -15.76
CA VAL A 26 0.69 -10.94 -14.86
C VAL A 26 0.09 -11.26 -13.50
N VAL A 27 0.78 -10.86 -12.44
CA VAL A 27 0.35 -11.00 -11.05
C VAL A 27 0.09 -9.60 -10.48
N PHE A 28 -1.00 -9.47 -9.75
CA PHE A 28 -1.41 -8.25 -9.05
C PHE A 28 -1.38 -8.53 -7.54
N VAL A 29 -0.62 -7.73 -6.80
CA VAL A 29 -0.47 -7.90 -5.34
C VAL A 29 -0.81 -6.61 -4.63
N ALA A 30 -1.82 -6.68 -3.76
CA ALA A 30 -2.26 -5.53 -2.99
C ALA A 30 -1.62 -5.50 -1.59
N TYR A 31 -1.20 -4.31 -1.16
CA TYR A 31 -0.59 -4.01 0.13
C TYR A 31 -1.27 -2.84 0.83
N CYS A 32 -1.11 -2.74 2.16
CA CYS A 32 -1.43 -1.53 2.91
C CYS A 32 -0.17 -0.68 3.11
N GLY A 33 -0.28 0.62 2.85
CA GLY A 33 0.81 1.59 2.96
C GLY A 33 1.05 2.03 4.40
N ASN A 34 2.31 1.99 4.86
CA ASN A 34 2.71 2.40 6.20
C ASN A 34 2.48 3.90 6.42
N ASP A 35 3.09 4.75 5.59
CA ASP A 35 3.19 6.18 5.88
C ASP A 35 1.82 6.88 5.77
N ALA A 36 0.98 6.48 4.81
CA ALA A 36 -0.40 6.92 4.72
C ALA A 36 -1.22 6.54 5.97
N THR A 37 -1.04 5.31 6.46
CA THR A 37 -1.72 4.83 7.67
C THR A 37 -1.26 5.61 8.90
N ILE A 38 0.05 5.82 9.09
CA ILE A 38 0.60 6.64 10.17
C ILE A 38 0.02 8.07 10.12
N LEU A 39 0.05 8.72 8.96
CA LEU A 39 -0.47 10.08 8.84
C LEU A 39 -1.96 10.16 9.18
N GLN A 40 -2.77 9.27 8.63
CA GLN A 40 -4.23 9.32 8.80
C GLN A 40 -4.68 8.90 10.20
N PHE A 41 -4.17 7.79 10.71
CA PHE A 41 -4.64 7.25 11.98
C PHE A 41 -3.90 7.84 13.17
N CYS A 42 -2.58 7.96 13.08
CA CYS A 42 -1.79 8.45 14.20
C CYS A 42 -1.91 9.96 14.41
N PHE A 43 -1.83 10.73 13.33
CA PHE A 43 -1.84 12.20 13.44
C PHE A 43 -3.23 12.80 13.21
N LEU A 44 -3.91 12.54 12.09
CA LEU A 44 -5.19 13.18 11.78
C LEU A 44 -6.31 12.70 12.73
N ARG A 45 -6.32 11.42 13.12
CA ARG A 45 -7.29 10.88 14.08
C ARG A 45 -6.78 10.85 15.52
N GLY A 46 -5.50 11.21 15.75
CA GLY A 46 -4.91 11.33 17.06
C GLY A 46 -4.71 10.01 17.82
N MET A 47 -4.63 8.87 17.14
CA MET A 47 -4.53 7.55 17.79
C MET A 47 -3.23 7.38 18.61
N LEU A 48 -2.17 8.13 18.34
CA LEU A 48 -0.95 8.14 19.16
C LEU A 48 -1.18 8.65 20.60
N LYS A 49 -2.33 9.27 20.89
CA LYS A 49 -2.69 9.64 22.26
C LYS A 49 -3.02 8.42 23.12
N ASP A 50 -3.46 7.31 22.48
CA ASP A 50 -3.71 6.04 23.15
C ASP A 50 -2.40 5.24 23.24
N PRO A 51 -1.96 4.85 24.47
CA PRO A 51 -0.75 4.03 24.67
C PRO A 51 -0.77 2.72 23.90
N LYS A 52 -1.95 2.13 23.68
CA LYS A 52 -2.15 0.90 22.91
C LYS A 52 -1.59 1.03 21.48
N TYR A 53 -1.91 2.12 20.80
CA TYR A 53 -1.44 2.33 19.42
C TYR A 53 -0.03 2.92 19.39
N ARG A 54 0.31 3.74 20.38
CA ARG A 54 1.65 4.33 20.47
C ARG A 54 2.76 3.29 20.52
N GLN A 55 2.56 2.18 21.24
CA GLN A 55 3.55 1.09 21.33
C GLN A 55 3.73 0.31 20.03
N LEU A 56 2.76 0.40 19.09
CA LEU A 56 2.83 -0.25 17.78
C LEU A 56 3.60 0.57 16.74
N VAL A 57 4.04 1.78 17.07
CA VAL A 57 4.76 2.65 16.14
C VAL A 57 6.16 2.91 16.67
N ASP A 58 7.16 2.60 15.85
CA ASP A 58 8.55 2.93 16.16
C ASP A 58 8.71 4.46 16.22
N PRO A 59 9.24 5.03 17.33
CA PRO A 59 9.25 6.48 17.52
C PRO A 59 10.30 7.21 16.69
N VAL A 60 11.20 6.50 16.02
CA VAL A 60 12.27 7.07 15.20
C VAL A 60 11.95 6.94 13.72
N THR A 61 11.59 5.73 13.30
CA THR A 61 11.36 5.42 11.89
C THR A 61 9.91 5.59 11.46
N PHE A 62 8.99 5.70 12.43
CA PHE A 62 7.54 5.69 12.22
C PHE A 62 7.04 4.48 11.42
N ARG A 63 7.75 3.36 11.53
CA ARG A 63 7.23 2.08 11.05
C ARG A 63 6.25 1.52 12.07
N ALA A 64 5.08 1.10 11.59
CA ALA A 64 4.16 0.35 12.41
C ALA A 64 4.66 -1.10 12.58
N ARG A 65 4.54 -1.62 13.79
CA ARG A 65 4.64 -3.06 14.05
C ARG A 65 3.26 -3.64 13.93
N SER A 66 3.10 -4.58 13.03
CA SER A 66 1.83 -5.24 12.84
C SER A 66 1.54 -6.17 14.02
N ASP A 67 0.33 -6.06 14.52
CA ASP A 67 -0.22 -6.97 15.52
C ASP A 67 -1.39 -7.71 14.85
N PRO A 68 -1.34 -9.05 14.72
CA PRO A 68 -2.39 -9.81 14.05
C PRO A 68 -3.79 -9.63 14.61
N SER A 69 -3.89 -9.19 15.88
CA SER A 69 -5.17 -8.96 16.55
C SER A 69 -5.73 -7.54 16.34
N GLU A 70 -4.91 -6.59 15.91
CA GLU A 70 -5.24 -5.16 15.98
C GLU A 70 -4.99 -4.38 14.69
N LEU A 71 -3.98 -4.72 13.93
CA LEU A 71 -3.52 -3.93 12.80
C LEU A 71 -3.16 -4.82 11.61
N PHE A 72 -3.46 -4.32 10.42
CA PHE A 72 -2.98 -4.92 9.17
C PHE A 72 -1.46 -4.83 9.07
N GLU A 73 -0.88 -5.77 8.33
CA GLU A 73 0.53 -5.67 7.94
C GLU A 73 0.72 -4.49 6.99
N LEU A 74 1.60 -3.56 7.38
CA LEU A 74 1.85 -2.33 6.67
C LEU A 74 3.23 -2.36 6.01
N HIS A 75 3.30 -1.83 4.80
CA HIS A 75 4.51 -1.87 3.98
C HIS A 75 4.89 -0.47 3.49
N ARG A 76 6.19 -0.25 3.32
CA ARG A 76 6.72 0.78 2.45
C ARG A 76 7.09 0.18 1.09
N LYS A 77 7.31 1.03 0.12
CA LYS A 77 7.68 0.57 -1.23
C LYS A 77 8.94 -0.29 -1.24
N GLU A 78 9.96 0.10 -0.45
CA GLU A 78 11.20 -0.66 -0.33
C GLU A 78 11.00 -2.08 0.21
N ASP A 79 10.03 -2.30 1.10
CA ASP A 79 9.71 -3.64 1.62
C ASP A 79 9.10 -4.51 0.51
N ILE A 80 8.22 -3.92 -0.32
CA ILE A 80 7.57 -4.59 -1.44
C ILE A 80 8.59 -4.94 -2.53
N ASP A 81 9.48 -4.00 -2.86
CA ASP A 81 10.56 -4.24 -3.81
C ASP A 81 11.51 -5.36 -3.34
N ALA A 82 11.81 -5.40 -2.02
CA ALA A 82 12.62 -6.46 -1.43
C ALA A 82 11.95 -7.84 -1.57
N LEU A 83 10.66 -7.95 -1.21
CA LEU A 83 9.90 -9.21 -1.37
C LEU A 83 9.88 -9.68 -2.84
N ARG A 84 9.61 -8.78 -3.77
CA ARG A 84 9.55 -9.11 -5.20
C ARG A 84 10.91 -9.57 -5.73
N SER A 85 12.02 -9.04 -5.22
CA SER A 85 13.37 -9.37 -5.68
C SER A 85 13.79 -10.84 -5.49
N HIS A 86 13.05 -11.59 -4.67
CA HIS A 86 13.28 -13.03 -4.48
C HIS A 86 12.81 -13.88 -5.67
N PHE A 87 12.12 -13.29 -6.65
CA PHE A 87 11.49 -14.03 -7.74
C PHE A 87 11.95 -13.54 -9.12
N PRO A 88 12.05 -14.44 -10.14
CA PRO A 88 12.34 -14.06 -11.50
C PRO A 88 11.09 -13.47 -12.16
N VAL A 89 10.85 -12.19 -11.90
CA VAL A 89 9.70 -11.44 -12.42
C VAL A 89 10.14 -10.07 -12.91
N THR A 90 9.43 -9.54 -13.91
CA THR A 90 9.64 -8.19 -14.42
C THR A 90 8.59 -7.24 -13.83
N PRO A 91 8.98 -6.21 -13.06
CA PRO A 91 8.06 -5.16 -12.61
C PRO A 91 7.40 -4.47 -13.81
N LEU A 92 6.09 -4.24 -13.74
CA LEU A 92 5.34 -3.52 -14.76
C LEU A 92 4.85 -2.17 -14.23
N HIS A 93 4.07 -2.20 -13.15
CA HIS A 93 3.47 -1.01 -12.55
C HIS A 93 3.54 -1.09 -11.02
N PHE A 94 3.66 0.07 -10.39
CA PHE A 94 3.46 0.22 -8.95
C PHE A 94 2.50 1.38 -8.71
N VAL A 95 1.31 1.08 -8.23
CA VAL A 95 0.17 1.99 -8.25
C VAL A 95 -0.27 2.37 -6.84
N ALA A 96 -0.42 3.67 -6.60
CA ALA A 96 -1.13 4.24 -5.46
C ALA A 96 -2.64 4.16 -5.73
N ALA A 97 -3.30 3.08 -5.28
CA ALA A 97 -4.66 2.75 -5.72
C ALA A 97 -5.71 3.80 -5.32
N ASP A 98 -5.59 4.38 -4.14
CA ASP A 98 -6.47 5.45 -3.65
C ASP A 98 -5.78 6.84 -3.58
N GLY A 99 -4.47 6.91 -3.81
CA GLY A 99 -3.72 8.16 -3.82
C GLY A 99 -4.04 9.04 -2.60
N TYR A 100 -4.47 10.27 -2.86
CA TYR A 100 -4.86 11.21 -1.81
C TYR A 100 -6.35 11.18 -1.44
N ALA A 101 -7.17 10.32 -2.05
CA ALA A 101 -8.64 10.32 -1.86
C ALA A 101 -9.04 10.25 -0.38
N ASN A 102 -8.32 9.47 0.42
CA ASN A 102 -8.60 9.31 1.84
C ASN A 102 -8.38 10.58 2.68
N TYR A 103 -7.57 11.54 2.20
CA TYR A 103 -7.33 12.81 2.89
C TYR A 103 -8.38 13.88 2.55
N ILE A 104 -9.04 13.74 1.40
CA ILE A 104 -9.99 14.72 0.88
C ILE A 104 -11.38 14.13 0.67
N ARG A 105 -11.79 13.17 1.50
CA ARG A 105 -13.09 12.46 1.36
C ARG A 105 -14.29 13.39 1.28
N THR A 106 -14.36 14.38 2.19
CA THR A 106 -15.47 15.34 2.21
C THR A 106 -15.48 16.21 0.95
N PRO A 107 -14.37 16.89 0.56
CA PRO A 107 -14.33 17.58 -0.71
C PRO A 107 -14.68 16.71 -1.91
N LEU A 108 -14.21 15.45 -1.97
CA LEU A 108 -14.56 14.54 -3.07
C LEU A 108 -16.06 14.24 -3.16
N ALA A 109 -16.71 14.07 -2.00
CA ALA A 109 -18.14 13.79 -1.94
C ALA A 109 -19.02 15.01 -2.33
N GLU A 110 -18.44 16.20 -2.30
CA GLU A 110 -19.10 17.48 -2.61
C GLU A 110 -18.78 17.98 -4.04
N MET A 111 -17.89 17.30 -4.78
CA MET A 111 -17.57 17.65 -6.17
C MET A 111 -18.79 17.40 -7.08
N ASP A 112 -19.00 18.32 -8.02
CA ASP A 112 -19.86 18.05 -9.16
C ASP A 112 -19.19 17.04 -10.12
N GLU A 113 -19.94 16.56 -11.08
CA GLU A 113 -19.48 15.53 -12.03
C GLU A 113 -18.24 15.97 -12.83
N GLU A 114 -18.22 17.23 -13.29
CA GLU A 114 -17.13 17.77 -14.11
C GLU A 114 -15.82 17.85 -13.30
N LEU A 115 -15.88 18.34 -12.06
CA LEU A 115 -14.73 18.43 -11.19
C LEU A 115 -14.25 17.04 -10.75
N PHE A 116 -15.17 16.11 -10.49
CA PHE A 116 -14.83 14.73 -10.14
C PHE A 116 -14.13 14.00 -11.30
N ASP A 117 -14.62 14.17 -12.52
CA ASP A 117 -13.95 13.61 -13.72
C ASP A 117 -12.54 14.18 -13.89
N THR A 118 -12.36 15.48 -13.64
CA THR A 118 -11.05 16.12 -13.66
C THR A 118 -10.14 15.55 -12.56
N TYR A 119 -10.68 15.31 -11.36
CA TYR A 119 -9.94 14.64 -10.30
C TYR A 119 -9.51 13.22 -10.68
N LEU A 120 -10.37 12.44 -11.35
CA LEU A 120 -10.01 11.10 -11.83
C LEU A 120 -8.87 11.16 -12.85
N GLN A 121 -8.88 12.12 -13.78
CA GLN A 121 -7.79 12.33 -14.73
C GLN A 121 -6.47 12.67 -14.00
N TYR A 122 -6.52 13.55 -12.99
CA TYR A 122 -5.37 13.85 -12.13
C TYR A 122 -4.87 12.59 -11.42
N HIS A 123 -5.77 11.81 -10.82
CA HIS A 123 -5.43 10.58 -10.13
C HIS A 123 -4.71 9.59 -11.08
N PHE A 124 -5.28 9.33 -12.25
CA PHE A 124 -4.65 8.42 -13.22
C PHE A 124 -3.31 8.95 -13.76
N ALA A 125 -3.13 10.25 -13.86
CA ALA A 125 -1.86 10.85 -14.28
C ALA A 125 -0.76 10.76 -13.19
N THR A 126 -1.14 10.55 -11.93
CA THR A 126 -0.21 10.63 -10.78
C THR A 126 -0.07 9.35 -9.98
N CYS A 127 -0.98 8.36 -10.14
CA CYS A 127 -1.03 7.17 -9.29
C CYS A 127 0.21 6.25 -9.39
N GLU A 128 1.01 6.37 -10.44
CA GLU A 128 2.28 5.62 -10.60
C GLU A 128 3.52 6.45 -10.27
N ARG A 129 3.36 7.70 -9.86
CA ARG A 129 4.51 8.55 -9.50
C ARG A 129 5.17 8.04 -8.22
N GLN A 130 6.43 7.63 -8.32
CA GLN A 130 7.19 7.02 -7.23
C GLN A 130 7.45 7.97 -6.06
N ASP A 131 7.45 9.28 -6.31
CA ASP A 131 7.56 10.34 -5.29
C ASP A 131 6.25 10.60 -4.54
N MET A 132 5.12 9.96 -4.94
CA MET A 132 3.81 10.18 -4.36
C MET A 132 3.16 8.90 -3.80
N VAL A 133 3.66 7.72 -4.15
CA VAL A 133 3.00 6.44 -3.78
C VAL A 133 2.90 6.22 -2.28
N GLY A 134 3.83 6.72 -1.48
CA GLY A 134 3.84 6.53 -0.02
C GLY A 134 2.64 7.13 0.72
N TYR A 135 1.88 8.02 0.11
CA TYR A 135 0.69 8.63 0.71
C TYR A 135 -0.61 7.89 0.40
N SER A 136 -0.56 6.77 -0.34
CA SER A 136 -1.72 5.91 -0.58
C SER A 136 -1.84 4.84 0.50
N ASN A 137 -3.06 4.62 1.01
CA ASN A 137 -3.31 3.53 1.97
C ASN A 137 -3.25 2.16 1.30
N HIS A 138 -3.69 2.07 0.05
CA HIS A 138 -3.62 0.85 -0.73
C HIS A 138 -2.63 1.01 -1.87
N LEU A 139 -1.70 0.07 -1.93
CA LEU A 139 -0.66 -0.01 -2.93
C LEU A 139 -0.88 -1.28 -3.75
N LEU A 140 -0.65 -1.20 -5.05
CA LEU A 140 -0.77 -2.33 -5.96
C LEU A 140 0.54 -2.51 -6.71
N ASP A 141 1.21 -3.63 -6.48
CA ASP A 141 2.40 -4.06 -7.22
C ASP A 141 1.97 -5.01 -8.35
N ILE A 142 2.36 -4.70 -9.56
CA ILE A 142 2.00 -5.45 -10.77
C ILE A 142 3.27 -5.87 -11.47
N PHE A 143 3.43 -7.18 -11.67
CA PHE A 143 4.63 -7.72 -12.31
C PHE A 143 4.30 -8.91 -13.21
N ARG A 144 5.19 -9.18 -14.17
CA ARG A 144 5.08 -10.29 -15.12
C ARG A 144 6.00 -11.43 -14.68
N LYS A 145 5.48 -12.66 -14.73
CA LYS A 145 6.29 -13.87 -14.59
C LYS A 145 7.21 -14.04 -15.78
N GLU A 146 8.51 -14.18 -15.50
CA GLU A 146 9.54 -14.52 -16.50
C GLU A 146 9.44 -15.99 -16.96
#